data_7ded76c8846aff54f46b4af8967b32c9
#
_entry.id   7ded76c8846aff54f46b4af8967b32c9
#
_cell.length_a   1.000
_cell.length_b   1.000
_cell.length_c   1.000
_cell.angle_alpha   90.00
_cell.angle_beta   90.00
_cell.angle_gamma   90.00
#
_symmetry.space_group_name_H-M   'P 1'
#
loop_
_entity.id
_entity.type
_entity.pdbx_description
1 polymer ?
#
loop_
_entity_poly.entity_id
_entity_poly.type
_entity_poly.pdbx_seq_one_letter_code
_entity_poly.pdbx_strand_id
1 'polypeptide(L)'
;ILVTIDGTGVGDDALTLACEMVREIPGGQLTGVHVARQGPAASRGAASKSDSYLDKAVKRARNLGVELNPLHVTNSDIGKGVCLAADQVSADLVVLASQDRRPLVARGLVDLDKLLGGSVSDYIRVHAPAPVLLVREPERR
;
A
#
# COMPACT_ATOMS: atom_id res chain seq x y z
N ILE A 1 -0.98 -4.45 -12.12
CA ILE A 1 -1.41 -4.34 -10.72
C ILE A 1 -0.42 -3.49 -9.94
N LEU A 2 -0.92 -2.55 -9.17
CA LEU A 2 -0.15 -1.79 -8.20
C LEU A 2 -0.46 -2.30 -6.80
N VAL A 3 0.55 -2.63 -6.01
CA VAL A 3 0.40 -3.02 -4.61
C VAL A 3 1.15 -2.05 -3.71
N THR A 4 0.54 -1.67 -2.59
CA THR A 4 1.20 -0.81 -1.61
C THR A 4 2.13 -1.62 -0.71
N ILE A 5 3.31 -1.08 -0.46
CA ILE A 5 4.34 -1.70 0.39
C ILE A 5 4.50 -0.82 1.62
N ASP A 6 4.14 -1.33 2.78
CA ASP A 6 4.13 -0.56 4.03
C ASP A 6 4.99 -1.17 5.16
N GLY A 7 5.61 -2.31 4.90
CA GLY A 7 6.45 -3.00 5.87
C GLY A 7 5.71 -3.75 6.96
N THR A 8 4.39 -3.93 6.84
CA THR A 8 3.57 -4.66 7.82
C THR A 8 3.26 -6.08 7.39
N GLY A 9 2.79 -6.91 8.33
CA GLY A 9 2.36 -8.28 8.02
C GLY A 9 1.17 -8.31 7.07
N VAL A 10 0.20 -7.42 7.23
CA VAL A 10 -0.95 -7.31 6.32
C VAL A 10 -0.50 -6.85 4.93
N GLY A 11 0.50 -5.98 4.89
CA GLY A 11 1.14 -5.57 3.64
C GLY A 11 1.79 -6.74 2.92
N ASP A 12 2.43 -7.65 3.67
CA ASP A 12 3.00 -8.87 3.11
C ASP A 12 1.92 -9.80 2.54
N ASP A 13 0.77 -9.91 3.20
CA ASP A 13 -0.38 -10.68 2.69
C ASP A 13 -0.95 -10.07 1.42
N ALA A 14 -1.06 -8.74 1.37
CA ALA A 14 -1.49 -8.02 0.17
C ALA A 14 -0.53 -8.26 -1.00
N LEU A 15 0.77 -8.22 -0.75
CA LEU A 15 1.79 -8.51 -1.75
C LEU A 15 1.69 -9.95 -2.25
N THR A 16 1.55 -10.91 -1.35
CA THR A 16 1.40 -12.32 -1.71
C THR A 16 0.18 -12.52 -2.62
N LEU A 17 -0.96 -11.96 -2.24
CA LEU A 17 -2.17 -12.03 -3.05
C LEU A 17 -1.98 -11.38 -4.44
N ALA A 18 -1.36 -10.22 -4.49
CA ALA A 18 -1.07 -9.53 -5.75
C ALA A 18 -0.15 -10.38 -6.65
N CYS A 19 0.85 -11.05 -6.08
CA CYS A 19 1.72 -11.97 -6.82
C CYS A 19 0.93 -13.15 -7.39
N GLU A 20 0.08 -13.76 -6.59
CA GLU A 20 -0.77 -14.87 -7.05
C GLU A 20 -1.67 -14.45 -8.20
N MET A 21 -2.28 -13.27 -8.10
CA MET A 21 -3.14 -12.73 -9.16
C MET A 21 -2.37 -12.45 -10.46
N VAL A 22 -1.19 -11.83 -10.36
CA VAL A 22 -0.37 -11.50 -11.53
C VAL A 22 0.09 -12.76 -12.27
N ARG A 23 0.40 -13.82 -11.53
CA ARG A 23 0.81 -15.11 -12.14
C ARG A 23 -0.28 -15.71 -13.04
N GLU A 24 -1.54 -15.47 -12.72
CA GLU A 24 -2.68 -15.98 -13.50
C GLU A 24 -3.05 -15.08 -14.69
N ILE A 25 -2.46 -13.90 -14.80
CA ILE A 25 -2.75 -12.94 -15.86
C ILE A 25 -1.63 -12.99 -16.92
N PRO A 26 -1.92 -13.45 -18.14
CA PRO A 26 -0.92 -13.41 -19.22
C PRO A 26 -0.43 -11.99 -19.49
N GLY A 27 0.89 -11.78 -19.44
CA GLY A 27 1.48 -10.45 -19.62
C GLY A 27 1.27 -9.52 -18.41
N GLY A 28 0.80 -10.05 -17.29
CA GLY A 28 0.58 -9.26 -16.08
C GLY A 28 1.88 -8.67 -15.54
N GLN A 29 1.80 -7.41 -15.08
CA GLN A 29 2.91 -6.69 -14.46
C GLN A 29 2.52 -6.28 -13.05
N LEU A 30 3.48 -6.33 -12.14
CA LEU A 30 3.32 -5.95 -10.74
C LEU A 30 4.27 -4.82 -10.38
N THR A 31 3.71 -3.72 -9.90
CA THR A 31 4.46 -2.60 -9.32
C THR A 31 4.19 -2.52 -7.83
N GLY A 32 5.25 -2.47 -7.03
CA GLY A 32 5.15 -2.21 -5.60
C GLY A 32 5.50 -0.76 -5.30
N VAL A 33 4.58 -0.03 -4.70
CA VAL A 33 4.80 1.37 -4.34
C VAL A 33 4.95 1.53 -2.83
N HIS A 34 5.97 2.25 -2.43
CA HIS A 34 6.11 2.79 -1.08
C HIS A 34 6.07 4.30 -1.14
N VAL A 35 5.16 4.89 -0.38
CA VAL A 35 5.04 6.35 -0.27
C VAL A 35 5.64 6.81 1.06
N ALA A 36 6.71 7.57 0.98
CA ALA A 36 7.30 8.23 2.12
C ALA A 36 6.68 9.62 2.29
N ARG A 37 6.34 9.97 3.53
CA ARG A 37 5.83 11.31 3.83
C ARG A 37 6.92 12.34 3.65
N GLN A 38 6.60 13.40 2.95
CA GLN A 38 7.41 14.60 2.83
C GLN A 38 7.04 15.59 3.92
N GLY A 39 8.02 16.15 4.62
CA GLY A 39 7.79 17.16 5.64
C GLY A 39 9.01 17.36 6.53
N PRO A 40 9.00 18.41 7.40
CA PRO A 40 10.12 18.71 8.29
C PRO A 40 10.40 17.61 9.32
N ALA A 41 9.46 16.69 9.54
CA ALA A 41 9.63 15.51 10.37
C ALA A 41 10.07 14.28 9.58
N ALA A 42 10.32 14.39 8.29
CA ALA A 42 10.92 13.32 7.50
C ALA A 42 12.31 13.03 8.09
N SER A 43 12.38 11.99 8.90
CA SER A 43 13.62 11.58 9.53
C SER A 43 14.65 11.26 8.45
N ARG A 44 15.93 11.54 8.75
CA ARG A 44 17.06 11.21 7.87
C ARG A 44 17.15 9.73 7.48
N GLY A 45 16.32 8.87 8.05
CA GLY A 45 16.24 7.45 7.75
C GLY A 45 15.04 7.05 6.88
N ALA A 46 14.17 7.97 6.48
CA ALA A 46 12.94 7.63 5.76
C ALA A 46 13.20 7.00 4.38
N ALA A 47 14.15 7.54 3.62
CA ALA A 47 14.55 6.98 2.32
C ALA A 47 15.17 5.59 2.47
N SER A 48 16.04 5.40 3.47
CA SER A 48 16.67 4.11 3.78
C SER A 48 15.64 3.04 4.16
N LYS A 49 14.61 3.41 4.93
CA LYS A 49 13.51 2.48 5.28
C LYS A 49 12.67 2.12 4.07
N SER A 50 12.36 3.09 3.21
CA SER A 50 11.62 2.88 1.98
C SER A 50 12.34 1.90 1.07
N ASP A 51 13.64 2.09 0.87
CA ASP A 51 14.46 1.19 0.07
C ASP A 51 14.48 -0.22 0.66
N SER A 52 14.60 -0.33 1.99
CA SER A 52 14.58 -1.61 2.69
C SER A 52 13.25 -2.35 2.51
N TYR A 53 12.11 -1.65 2.60
CA TYR A 53 10.79 -2.26 2.40
C TYR A 53 10.61 -2.72 0.96
N LEU A 54 11.00 -1.90 -0.01
CA LEU A 54 10.91 -2.25 -1.42
C LEU A 54 11.84 -3.41 -1.78
N ASP A 55 13.06 -3.45 -1.26
CA ASP A 55 13.99 -4.55 -1.48
C ASP A 55 13.45 -5.87 -0.94
N LYS A 56 12.86 -5.86 0.25
CA LYS A 56 12.21 -7.05 0.84
C LYS A 56 11.03 -7.50 -0.01
N ALA A 57 10.23 -6.56 -0.50
CA ALA A 57 9.08 -6.85 -1.35
C ALA A 57 9.53 -7.47 -2.68
N VAL A 58 10.58 -6.96 -3.30
CA VAL A 58 11.15 -7.52 -4.53
C VAL A 58 11.61 -8.95 -4.31
N LYS A 59 12.32 -9.22 -3.22
CA LYS A 59 12.80 -10.56 -2.87
C LYS A 59 11.65 -11.53 -2.62
N ARG A 60 10.64 -11.08 -1.88
CA ARG A 60 9.44 -11.89 -1.60
C ARG A 60 8.69 -12.24 -2.88
N ALA A 61 8.49 -11.28 -3.75
CA ALA A 61 7.84 -11.51 -5.04
C ALA A 61 8.64 -12.49 -5.90
N ARG A 62 9.95 -12.33 -5.95
CA ARG A 62 10.82 -13.24 -6.69
C ARG A 62 10.73 -14.67 -6.16
N ASN A 63 10.67 -14.86 -4.85
CA ASN A 63 10.47 -16.18 -4.24
C ASN A 63 9.10 -16.79 -4.62
N LEU A 64 8.12 -15.97 -4.95
CA LEU A 64 6.81 -16.39 -5.44
C LEU A 64 6.74 -16.49 -6.97
N GLY A 65 7.87 -16.33 -7.65
CA GLY A 65 7.97 -16.45 -9.11
C GLY A 65 7.48 -15.21 -9.87
N VAL A 66 7.46 -14.05 -9.22
CA VAL A 66 6.97 -12.80 -9.82
C VAL A 66 8.07 -11.74 -9.78
N GLU A 67 8.23 -11.01 -10.88
CA GLU A 67 9.09 -9.84 -10.93
C GLU A 67 8.29 -8.60 -10.52
N LEU A 68 8.71 -7.98 -9.43
CA LEU A 68 8.09 -6.77 -8.92
C LEU A 68 8.92 -5.56 -9.31
N ASN A 69 8.25 -4.56 -9.92
CA ASN A 69 8.86 -3.28 -10.22
C ASN A 69 8.72 -2.36 -9.01
N PRO A 70 9.81 -2.01 -8.33
CA PRO A 70 9.73 -1.13 -7.17
C PRO A 70 9.52 0.32 -7.60
N LEU A 71 8.65 1.03 -6.90
CA LEU A 71 8.39 2.45 -7.11
C LEU A 71 8.41 3.18 -5.78
N HIS A 72 9.35 4.11 -5.63
CA HIS A 72 9.43 4.98 -4.47
C HIS A 72 8.78 6.33 -4.80
N VAL A 73 7.84 6.75 -3.96
CA VAL A 73 7.13 8.03 -4.10
C VAL A 73 7.25 8.80 -2.79
N THR A 74 7.50 10.09 -2.91
CA THR A 74 7.47 11.01 -1.78
C THR A 74 6.29 11.95 -1.94
N ASN A 75 5.43 12.03 -0.94
CA ASN A 75 4.26 12.91 -0.94
C ASN A 75 3.90 13.30 0.49
N SER A 76 3.35 14.49 0.68
CA SER A 76 2.86 14.93 1.98
C SER A 76 1.63 14.14 2.44
N ASP A 77 0.91 13.56 1.50
CA ASP A 77 -0.28 12.73 1.72
C ASP A 77 -0.07 11.36 1.07
N ILE A 78 -0.08 10.31 1.90
CA ILE A 78 0.17 8.94 1.42
C ILE A 78 -0.89 8.49 0.42
N GLY A 79 -2.16 8.77 0.69
CA GLY A 79 -3.25 8.40 -0.21
C GLY A 79 -3.13 9.04 -1.58
N LYS A 80 -2.79 10.31 -1.63
CA LYS A 80 -2.51 11.02 -2.89
C LYS A 80 -1.31 10.42 -3.63
N GLY A 81 -0.26 10.09 -2.88
CA GLY A 81 0.94 9.48 -3.45
C GLY A 81 0.62 8.15 -4.14
N VAL A 82 -0.18 7.32 -3.52
CA VAL A 82 -0.62 6.04 -4.11
C VAL A 82 -1.47 6.26 -5.36
N CYS A 83 -2.43 7.19 -5.32
CA CYS A 83 -3.27 7.49 -6.48
C CYS A 83 -2.47 8.03 -7.67
N LEU A 84 -1.49 8.91 -7.39
CA LEU A 84 -0.59 9.42 -8.42
C LEU A 84 0.28 8.30 -9.02
N ALA A 85 0.78 7.40 -8.17
CA ALA A 85 1.54 6.23 -8.63
C ALA A 85 0.69 5.32 -9.52
N ALA A 86 -0.56 5.07 -9.13
CA ALA A 86 -1.49 4.26 -9.91
C ALA A 86 -1.76 4.87 -11.30
N ASP A 87 -1.90 6.18 -11.35
CA ASP A 87 -2.06 6.90 -12.62
C ASP A 87 -0.78 6.82 -13.48
N GLN A 88 0.36 7.05 -12.84
CA GLN A 88 1.67 7.02 -13.51
C GLN A 88 1.96 5.68 -14.19
N VAL A 89 1.61 4.57 -13.56
CA VAL A 89 1.85 3.23 -14.11
C VAL A 89 0.65 2.68 -14.89
N SER A 90 -0.40 3.46 -15.03
CA SER A 90 -1.66 3.04 -15.67
C SER A 90 -2.19 1.74 -15.08
N ALA A 91 -2.29 1.69 -13.75
CA ALA A 91 -2.71 0.50 -13.04
C ALA A 91 -4.16 0.11 -13.39
N ASP A 92 -4.38 -1.18 -13.61
CA ASP A 92 -5.71 -1.75 -13.82
C ASP A 92 -6.36 -2.19 -12.51
N LEU A 93 -5.57 -2.37 -11.46
CA LEU A 93 -5.99 -2.75 -10.13
C LEU A 93 -5.00 -2.22 -9.11
N VAL A 94 -5.51 -1.65 -8.03
CA VAL A 94 -4.73 -1.26 -6.85
C VAL A 94 -5.04 -2.23 -5.72
N VAL A 95 -4.02 -2.88 -5.17
CA VAL A 95 -4.13 -3.77 -4.02
C VAL A 95 -3.49 -3.07 -2.83
N LEU A 96 -4.24 -2.90 -1.77
CA LEU A 96 -3.71 -2.26 -0.58
C LEU A 96 -4.09 -3.00 0.69
N ALA A 97 -3.19 -2.95 1.67
CA ALA A 97 -3.43 -3.46 3.00
C ALA A 97 -4.20 -2.44 3.82
N SER A 98 -5.25 -2.88 4.47
CA SER A 98 -5.97 -2.07 5.43
C SER A 98 -5.57 -2.48 6.84
N GLN A 99 -5.08 -1.51 7.59
CA GLN A 99 -4.77 -1.69 9.01
C GLN A 99 -5.86 -1.10 9.89
N ASP A 100 -7.11 -1.30 9.52
CA ASP A 100 -8.21 -0.77 10.31
C ASP A 100 -8.34 -1.49 11.66
N ARG A 101 -7.27 -1.38 12.43
CA ARG A 101 -7.26 -1.76 13.84
C ARG A 101 -7.76 -0.59 14.66
N ARG A 102 -9.05 -0.35 14.61
CA ARG A 102 -9.65 0.56 15.55
C ARG A 102 -9.84 -0.19 16.87
N PRO A 103 -9.01 0.05 17.91
CA PRO A 103 -9.32 -0.49 19.21
C PRO A 103 -10.71 0.00 19.61
N LEU A 104 -11.54 -0.88 20.12
CA LEU A 104 -12.90 -0.54 20.57
C LEU A 104 -12.93 0.69 21.50
N VAL A 105 -11.87 0.86 22.29
CA VAL A 105 -11.71 1.98 23.22
C VAL A 105 -11.42 3.30 22.50
N ALA A 106 -10.70 3.26 21.41
CA ALA A 106 -10.41 4.46 20.62
C ALA A 106 -11.62 4.95 19.82
N ARG A 107 -12.65 4.13 19.69
CA ARG A 107 -13.91 4.53 19.05
C ARG A 107 -14.70 5.56 19.85
N GLY A 108 -14.48 5.62 21.16
CA GLY A 108 -15.11 6.62 22.04
C GLY A 108 -14.28 7.88 22.21
N LEU A 109 -12.99 7.81 21.92
CA LEU A 109 -12.07 8.95 21.91
C LEU A 109 -11.82 9.33 20.47
N VAL A 110 -12.68 10.14 19.97
CA VAL A 110 -12.77 10.60 18.63
C VAL A 110 -11.47 11.30 18.21
N ASP A 111 -10.68 10.64 17.42
CA ASP A 111 -9.76 11.33 16.55
C ASP A 111 -10.60 11.95 15.43
N LEU A 112 -11.01 13.19 15.62
CA LEU A 112 -11.84 13.93 14.67
C LEU A 112 -11.22 13.99 13.28
N ASP A 113 -9.90 14.00 13.20
CA ASP A 113 -9.18 13.98 11.92
C ASP A 113 -9.42 12.67 11.17
N LYS A 114 -9.50 11.54 11.89
CA LYS A 114 -9.83 10.25 11.27
C LYS A 114 -11.30 10.13 10.88
N LEU A 115 -12.19 10.79 11.59
CA LEU A 115 -13.61 10.82 11.25
C LEU A 115 -13.89 11.77 10.08
N LEU A 116 -13.20 12.89 10.00
CA LEU A 116 -13.41 13.92 8.99
C LEU A 116 -12.54 13.73 7.74
N GLY A 117 -11.33 13.15 7.92
CA GLY A 117 -10.36 12.99 6.84
C GLY A 117 -10.35 11.62 6.18
N GLY A 118 -11.01 10.62 6.79
CA GLY A 118 -10.90 9.24 6.36
C GLY A 118 -9.51 8.66 6.60
N SER A 119 -9.38 7.35 6.50
CA SER A 119 -8.09 6.67 6.48
C SER A 119 -7.44 6.81 5.10
N VAL A 120 -6.15 6.49 5.00
CA VAL A 120 -5.44 6.39 3.72
C VAL A 120 -6.20 5.48 2.74
N SER A 121 -6.69 4.35 3.24
CA SER A 121 -7.45 3.40 2.42
C SER A 121 -8.78 3.98 1.94
N ASP A 122 -9.47 4.78 2.73
CA ASP A 122 -10.71 5.45 2.32
C ASP A 122 -10.44 6.46 1.20
N TYR A 123 -9.37 7.25 1.31
CA TYR A 123 -8.99 8.17 0.25
C TYR A 123 -8.70 7.44 -1.07
N ILE A 124 -7.90 6.39 -1.01
CA ILE A 124 -7.54 5.61 -2.20
C ILE A 124 -8.79 4.97 -2.82
N ARG A 125 -9.67 4.42 -2.00
CA ARG A 125 -10.92 3.80 -2.45
C ARG A 125 -11.79 4.75 -3.26
N VAL A 126 -11.80 6.03 -2.87
CA VAL A 126 -12.63 7.05 -3.53
C VAL A 126 -11.93 7.67 -4.74
N HIS A 127 -10.62 7.86 -4.68
CA HIS A 127 -9.87 8.68 -5.65
C HIS A 127 -8.94 7.89 -6.57
N ALA A 128 -8.75 6.59 -6.37
CA ALA A 128 -7.88 5.81 -7.24
C ALA A 128 -8.42 5.75 -8.67
N PRO A 129 -7.54 5.83 -9.69
CA PRO A 129 -7.95 5.78 -11.09
C PRO A 129 -8.32 4.35 -11.57
N ALA A 130 -8.24 3.35 -10.69
CA ALA A 130 -8.51 1.95 -10.99
C ALA A 130 -9.31 1.32 -9.84
N PRO A 131 -9.93 0.14 -10.06
CA PRO A 131 -10.54 -0.63 -8.98
C PRO A 131 -9.55 -0.91 -7.85
N VAL A 132 -10.06 -0.98 -6.63
CA VAL A 132 -9.26 -1.15 -5.42
C VAL A 132 -9.66 -2.45 -4.71
N LEU A 133 -8.68 -3.29 -4.46
CA LEU A 133 -8.81 -4.48 -3.63
C LEU A 133 -8.20 -4.20 -2.27
N LEU A 134 -9.00 -4.28 -1.23
CA LEU A 134 -8.60 -4.05 0.14
C LEU A 134 -8.33 -5.38 0.83
N VAL A 135 -7.08 -5.60 1.23
CA VAL A 135 -6.68 -6.78 2.01
C VAL A 135 -6.63 -6.37 3.48
N ARG A 136 -7.37 -7.06 4.29
CA ARG A 136 -7.41 -6.82 5.74
C ARG A 136 -7.06 -8.10 6.49
N GLU A 137 -6.57 -7.94 7.70
CA GLU A 137 -6.38 -9.07 8.60
C GLU A 137 -7.73 -9.69 8.94
N PRO A 138 -7.88 -11.02 8.78
CA PRO A 138 -9.13 -11.67 9.18
C PRO A 138 -9.33 -11.51 10.69
N GLU A 139 -10.58 -11.32 11.05
CA GLU A 139 -10.95 -11.26 12.47
C GLU A 139 -10.73 -12.63 13.09
N ARG A 140 -9.85 -12.69 14.06
CA ARG A 140 -9.61 -13.92 14.82
C ARG A 140 -10.75 -14.11 15.81
N ARG A 141 -11.48 -15.16 15.62
CA ARG A 141 -12.50 -15.59 16.59
C ARG A 141 -11.87 -16.33 17.76
#